data_e792e36a03a7e52e633d48e6ae3acdba
#
_entry.id   e792e36a03a7e52e633d48e6ae3acdba
#
_cell.length_a   1.000
_cell.length_b   1.000
_cell.length_c   1.000
_cell.angle_alpha   90.00
_cell.angle_beta   90.00
_cell.angle_gamma   90.00
#
_symmetry.space_group_name_H-M   'P 1'
#
loop_
_entity.id
_entity.type
_entity.pdbx_description
1 polymer ?
#
loop_
_entity_poly.entity_id
_entity_poly.type
_entity_poly.pdbx_seq_one_letter_code
_entity_poly.pdbx_strand_id
1 'polypeptide(L)'
;WLFNNKTIHTYKQRYPNKILKIKYEDLVTDTSTTINKIISFLNLSTTDTDVMFYQEGELNSSQIDTNNSLLNQRIQKTREDLGKPIFKSRINAWKKELSQQDIELSEAICSKYAESIGYSSTINLNAFKKCIYIAKNFSKYLKALYDYHKEFMLIHLKAETKLNRIKSKFKLS
;
A
#
# COMPACT_ATOMS: atom_id res chain seq x y z
N TRP A 1 1.66 -0.74 8.38
CA TRP A 1 0.47 -1.27 7.71
C TRP A 1 -0.84 -0.82 8.40
N LEU A 2 -1.04 -1.15 9.68
CA LEU A 2 -2.28 -0.87 10.43
C LEU A 2 -2.68 0.61 10.39
N PHE A 3 -1.75 1.52 10.73
CA PHE A 3 -2.02 2.96 10.80
C PHE A 3 -2.41 3.51 9.43
N ASN A 4 -1.65 3.16 8.38
CA ASN A 4 -1.94 3.62 7.02
C ASN A 4 -3.31 3.14 6.54
N ASN A 5 -3.65 1.87 6.80
CA ASN A 5 -4.95 1.33 6.42
C ASN A 5 -6.11 1.96 7.18
N LYS A 6 -5.94 2.27 8.49
CA LYS A 6 -6.94 3.02 9.26
C LYS A 6 -7.13 4.43 8.72
N THR A 7 -6.04 5.12 8.38
CA THR A 7 -6.10 6.45 7.76
C THR A 7 -6.85 6.42 6.44
N ILE A 8 -6.49 5.48 5.55
CA ILE A 8 -7.21 5.30 4.26
C ILE A 8 -8.69 5.00 4.50
N HIS A 9 -9.02 4.19 5.50
CA HIS A 9 -10.42 3.90 5.85
C HIS A 9 -11.18 5.16 6.26
N THR A 10 -10.60 5.97 7.13
CA THR A 10 -11.18 7.25 7.57
C THR A 10 -11.39 8.21 6.39
N TYR A 11 -10.38 8.35 5.53
CA TYR A 11 -10.52 9.20 4.34
C TYR A 11 -11.56 8.66 3.36
N LYS A 12 -11.66 7.34 3.18
CA LYS A 12 -12.69 6.72 2.34
C LYS A 12 -14.10 7.00 2.87
N GLN A 13 -14.30 6.96 4.18
CA GLN A 13 -15.59 7.34 4.78
C GLN A 13 -15.94 8.81 4.52
N ARG A 14 -14.94 9.70 4.60
CA ARG A 14 -15.13 11.13 4.36
C ARG A 14 -15.30 11.47 2.88
N TYR A 15 -14.64 10.71 2.00
CA TYR A 15 -14.61 10.94 0.55
C TYR A 15 -14.88 9.64 -0.22
N PRO A 16 -16.09 9.05 -0.13
CA PRO A 16 -16.38 7.70 -0.64
C PRO A 16 -16.13 7.54 -2.13
N ASN A 17 -16.38 8.60 -2.92
CA ASN A 17 -16.23 8.57 -4.38
C ASN A 17 -14.83 8.98 -4.86
N LYS A 18 -13.89 9.29 -3.95
CA LYS A 18 -12.53 9.70 -4.32
C LYS A 18 -11.46 8.66 -3.99
N ILE A 19 -11.84 7.59 -3.30
CA ILE A 19 -10.89 6.57 -2.85
C ILE A 19 -11.45 5.19 -3.17
N LEU A 20 -10.76 4.48 -4.06
CA LEU A 20 -10.97 3.07 -4.33
C LEU A 20 -9.91 2.27 -3.57
N LYS A 21 -10.34 1.34 -2.73
CA LYS A 21 -9.44 0.39 -2.05
C LYS A 21 -9.53 -0.96 -2.74
N ILE A 22 -8.38 -1.47 -3.14
CA ILE A 22 -8.23 -2.76 -3.80
C ILE A 22 -7.26 -3.60 -2.98
N LYS A 23 -7.54 -4.89 -2.81
CA LYS A 23 -6.60 -5.84 -2.25
C LYS A 23 -5.64 -6.31 -3.34
N TYR A 24 -4.39 -6.50 -2.98
CA TYR A 24 -3.40 -7.08 -3.89
C TYR A 24 -3.82 -8.49 -4.34
N GLU A 25 -4.35 -9.25 -3.42
CA GLU A 25 -4.85 -10.61 -3.66
C GLU A 25 -5.94 -10.60 -4.75
N ASP A 26 -6.90 -9.69 -4.67
CA ASP A 26 -7.97 -9.57 -5.68
C ASP A 26 -7.38 -9.20 -7.04
N LEU A 27 -6.43 -8.26 -7.08
CA LEU A 27 -5.75 -7.86 -8.33
C LEU A 27 -5.03 -9.04 -8.99
N VAL A 28 -4.42 -9.91 -8.20
CA VAL A 28 -3.59 -11.02 -8.70
C VAL A 28 -4.43 -12.26 -9.04
N THR A 29 -5.53 -12.50 -8.32
CA THR A 29 -6.38 -13.69 -8.53
C THR A 29 -7.47 -13.45 -9.56
N ASP A 30 -7.99 -12.25 -9.63
CA ASP A 30 -9.05 -11.83 -10.55
C ASP A 30 -8.72 -10.45 -11.13
N THR A 31 -7.68 -10.43 -11.95
CA THR A 31 -7.11 -9.22 -12.54
C THR A 31 -8.15 -8.47 -13.37
N SER A 32 -8.87 -9.17 -14.23
CA SER A 32 -9.83 -8.56 -15.16
C SER A 32 -10.94 -7.81 -14.41
N THR A 33 -11.61 -8.48 -13.48
CA THR A 33 -12.65 -7.84 -12.67
C THR A 33 -12.12 -6.67 -11.85
N THR A 34 -10.90 -6.81 -11.31
CA THR A 34 -10.29 -5.77 -10.49
C THR A 34 -9.92 -4.54 -11.32
N ILE A 35 -9.37 -4.73 -12.52
CA ILE A 35 -9.05 -3.63 -13.44
C ILE A 35 -10.33 -2.96 -13.92
N ASN A 36 -11.38 -3.70 -14.26
CA ASN A 36 -12.67 -3.11 -14.64
C ASN A 36 -13.27 -2.25 -13.52
N LYS A 37 -13.09 -2.64 -12.24
CA LYS A 37 -13.47 -1.77 -11.10
C LYS A 37 -12.66 -0.46 -11.08
N ILE A 38 -11.37 -0.51 -11.39
CA ILE A 38 -10.50 0.69 -11.45
C ILE A 38 -10.97 1.61 -12.58
N ILE A 39 -11.17 1.05 -13.76
CA ILE A 39 -11.62 1.78 -14.96
C ILE A 39 -12.96 2.46 -14.70
N SER A 40 -13.92 1.72 -14.15
CA SER A 40 -15.24 2.25 -13.77
C SER A 40 -15.13 3.35 -12.73
N PHE A 41 -14.26 3.18 -11.74
CA PHE A 41 -14.03 4.19 -10.70
C PHE A 41 -13.42 5.48 -11.26
N LEU A 42 -12.53 5.36 -12.24
CA LEU A 42 -11.89 6.49 -12.92
C LEU A 42 -12.76 7.10 -14.02
N ASN A 43 -13.89 6.51 -14.32
CA ASN A 43 -14.82 6.94 -15.38
C ASN A 43 -14.14 6.96 -16.76
N LEU A 44 -13.26 5.95 -17.01
CA LEU A 44 -12.56 5.80 -18.28
C LEU A 44 -13.34 4.89 -19.22
N SER A 45 -13.37 5.24 -20.50
CA SER A 45 -13.80 4.33 -21.57
C SER A 45 -12.57 3.59 -22.10
N THR A 46 -12.56 2.26 -21.97
CA THR A 46 -11.47 1.43 -22.48
C THR A 46 -12.03 0.31 -23.33
N THR A 47 -11.23 -0.16 -24.29
CA THR A 47 -11.49 -1.40 -25.01
C THR A 47 -10.89 -2.57 -24.24
N ASP A 48 -11.39 -3.79 -24.42
CA ASP A 48 -10.84 -5.00 -23.76
C ASP A 48 -9.35 -5.20 -24.05
N THR A 49 -8.87 -4.73 -25.19
CA THR A 49 -7.46 -4.75 -25.60
C THR A 49 -6.58 -3.87 -24.71
N ASP A 50 -7.09 -2.73 -24.24
CA ASP A 50 -6.31 -1.80 -23.41
C ASP A 50 -6.05 -2.34 -21.99
N VAL A 51 -6.87 -3.31 -21.55
CA VAL A 51 -6.73 -3.96 -20.23
C VAL A 51 -5.62 -5.01 -20.23
N MET A 52 -5.23 -5.50 -21.40
CA MET A 52 -4.30 -6.61 -21.55
C MET A 52 -2.86 -6.17 -21.92
N PHE A 53 -2.58 -4.86 -21.98
CA PHE A 53 -1.26 -4.34 -22.39
C PHE A 53 -0.09 -4.89 -21.55
N TYR A 54 -0.34 -5.26 -20.29
CA TYR A 54 0.68 -5.85 -19.41
C TYR A 54 1.11 -7.27 -19.83
N GLN A 55 0.38 -7.94 -20.70
CA GLN A 55 0.72 -9.28 -21.21
C GLN A 55 1.74 -9.23 -22.35
N GLU A 56 1.86 -8.11 -23.04
CA GLU A 56 2.68 -7.97 -24.25
C GLU A 56 4.06 -7.31 -24.03
N GLY A 57 4.40 -6.93 -22.78
CA GLY A 57 5.79 -6.78 -22.33
C GLY A 57 6.73 -5.82 -23.04
N GLU A 58 6.25 -4.85 -23.82
CA GLU A 58 7.11 -3.80 -24.37
C GLU A 58 7.01 -2.49 -23.56
N LEU A 59 7.67 -2.47 -22.41
CA LEU A 59 8.02 -1.22 -21.76
C LEU A 59 9.22 -0.61 -22.49
N ASN A 60 8.96 0.30 -23.41
CA ASN A 60 9.98 1.12 -24.04
C ASN A 60 10.87 1.77 -22.97
N SER A 61 12.12 1.33 -22.93
CA SER A 61 13.14 1.81 -21.99
C SER A 61 13.58 3.22 -22.36
N SER A 62 12.83 4.24 -21.95
CA SER A 62 13.38 5.59 -21.97
C SER A 62 14.55 5.65 -20.97
N GLN A 63 15.71 6.03 -21.48
CA GLN A 63 16.97 6.14 -20.75
C GLN A 63 16.81 7.09 -19.56
N ILE A 64 17.09 6.60 -18.37
CA ILE A 64 17.27 7.44 -17.19
C ILE A 64 18.77 7.53 -16.95
N ASP A 65 19.32 8.68 -17.28
CA ASP A 65 20.69 9.07 -16.91
C ASP A 65 20.71 9.33 -15.39
N THR A 66 21.22 8.38 -14.65
CA THR A 66 21.49 8.57 -13.22
C THR A 66 22.87 8.05 -12.89
N ASN A 67 23.72 8.89 -12.35
CA ASN A 67 25.08 8.55 -11.90
C ASN A 67 25.12 7.67 -10.62
N ASN A 68 23.98 7.18 -10.14
CA ASN A 68 23.89 6.39 -8.91
C ASN A 68 23.66 4.91 -9.23
N SER A 69 24.72 4.10 -9.14
CA SER A 69 24.71 2.68 -9.52
C SER A 69 23.71 1.81 -8.72
N LEU A 70 23.53 2.08 -7.42
CA LEU A 70 22.58 1.33 -6.57
C LEU A 70 21.12 1.67 -6.89
N LEU A 71 20.85 2.94 -7.16
CA LEU A 71 19.51 3.38 -7.58
C LEU A 71 19.16 2.82 -8.94
N ASN A 72 20.12 2.80 -9.86
CA ASN A 72 19.96 2.23 -11.20
C ASN A 72 19.66 0.73 -11.14
N GLN A 73 20.37 -0.03 -10.31
CA GLN A 73 20.10 -1.46 -10.12
C GLN A 73 18.67 -1.71 -9.60
N ARG A 74 18.20 -0.91 -8.65
CA ARG A 74 16.83 -1.01 -8.13
C ARG A 74 15.78 -0.65 -9.19
N ILE A 75 16.00 0.43 -9.93
CA ILE A 75 15.12 0.85 -11.03
C ILE A 75 15.09 -0.22 -12.12
N GLN A 76 16.24 -0.75 -12.51
CA GLN A 76 16.35 -1.81 -13.52
C GLN A 76 15.58 -3.06 -13.08
N LYS A 77 15.80 -3.53 -11.86
CA LYS A 77 15.08 -4.68 -11.30
C LYS A 77 13.56 -4.44 -11.25
N THR A 78 13.13 -3.24 -10.85
CA THR A 78 11.71 -2.87 -10.84
C THR A 78 11.12 -2.90 -12.25
N ARG A 79 11.85 -2.40 -13.26
CA ARG A 79 11.42 -2.44 -14.66
C ARG A 79 11.30 -3.87 -15.20
N GLU A 80 12.29 -4.70 -14.92
CA GLU A 80 12.25 -6.13 -15.27
C GLU A 80 11.05 -6.84 -14.63
N ASP A 81 10.71 -6.47 -13.40
CA ASP A 81 9.55 -7.02 -12.69
C ASP A 81 8.21 -6.47 -13.25
N LEU A 82 8.17 -5.22 -13.72
CA LEU A 82 6.97 -4.62 -14.34
C LEU A 82 6.63 -5.25 -15.70
N GLY A 83 7.63 -5.75 -16.43
CA GLY A 83 7.43 -6.48 -17.71
C GLY A 83 6.99 -7.93 -17.55
N LYS A 84 6.92 -8.44 -16.32
CA LYS A 84 6.52 -9.83 -16.07
C LYS A 84 5.00 -9.94 -15.83
N PRO A 85 4.39 -11.07 -16.16
CA PRO A 85 3.01 -11.32 -15.81
C PRO A 85 2.79 -11.18 -14.30
N ILE A 86 1.60 -10.77 -13.90
CA ILE A 86 1.21 -10.67 -12.50
C ILE A 86 1.34 -12.06 -11.84
N PHE A 87 2.19 -12.18 -10.81
CA PHE A 87 2.46 -13.50 -10.22
C PHE A 87 1.78 -13.65 -8.87
N LYS A 88 1.15 -14.82 -8.71
CA LYS A 88 0.49 -15.22 -7.47
C LYS A 88 1.48 -15.54 -6.33
N SER A 89 2.78 -15.71 -6.65
CA SER A 89 3.82 -16.11 -5.69
C SER A 89 4.04 -15.13 -4.53
N ARG A 90 3.65 -13.87 -4.71
CA ARG A 90 3.73 -12.84 -3.67
C ARG A 90 2.58 -12.88 -2.66
N ILE A 91 1.49 -13.60 -2.99
CA ILE A 91 0.41 -13.79 -2.03
C ILE A 91 0.94 -14.55 -0.82
N ASN A 92 0.76 -13.98 0.38
CA ASN A 92 1.28 -14.52 1.63
C ASN A 92 2.82 -14.67 1.71
N ALA A 93 3.61 -14.01 0.85
CA ALA A 93 5.07 -14.08 0.87
C ALA A 93 5.64 -13.70 2.26
N TRP A 94 5.02 -12.75 2.95
CA TRP A 94 5.40 -12.33 4.29
C TRP A 94 5.43 -13.48 5.32
N LYS A 95 4.61 -14.52 5.16
CA LYS A 95 4.61 -15.70 6.02
C LYS A 95 5.89 -16.54 5.91
N LYS A 96 6.59 -16.42 4.78
CA LYS A 96 7.87 -17.12 4.52
C LYS A 96 9.06 -16.21 4.77
N GLU A 97 8.90 -14.90 4.62
CA GLU A 97 9.97 -13.92 4.70
C GLU A 97 10.17 -13.39 6.14
N LEU A 98 9.13 -13.37 6.96
CA LEU A 98 9.20 -12.91 8.34
C LEU A 98 9.55 -14.05 9.32
N SER A 99 10.23 -13.68 10.41
CA SER A 99 10.42 -14.61 11.52
C SER A 99 9.10 -14.95 12.19
N GLN A 100 9.00 -16.12 12.83
CA GLN A 100 7.79 -16.50 13.57
C GLN A 100 7.40 -15.46 14.64
N GLN A 101 8.37 -14.84 15.29
CA GLN A 101 8.15 -13.80 16.29
C GLN A 101 7.54 -12.53 15.66
N ASP A 102 8.01 -12.14 14.47
CA ASP A 102 7.47 -10.97 13.76
C ASP A 102 6.06 -11.25 13.24
N ILE A 103 5.77 -12.48 12.80
CA ILE A 103 4.42 -12.89 12.42
C ILE A 103 3.48 -12.78 13.62
N GLU A 104 3.86 -13.36 14.75
CA GLU A 104 3.04 -13.32 15.97
C GLU A 104 2.81 -11.90 16.49
N LEU A 105 3.85 -11.05 16.43
CA LEU A 105 3.72 -9.64 16.77
C LEU A 105 2.76 -8.90 15.82
N SER A 106 2.88 -9.13 14.52
CA SER A 106 2.02 -8.54 13.51
C SER A 106 0.56 -8.96 13.72
N GLU A 107 0.31 -10.23 13.99
CA GLU A 107 -1.02 -10.76 14.30
C GLU A 107 -1.56 -10.19 15.62
N ALA A 108 -0.72 -10.06 16.66
CA ALA A 108 -1.14 -9.47 17.92
C ALA A 108 -1.64 -8.02 17.76
N ILE A 109 -0.98 -7.25 16.89
CA ILE A 109 -1.28 -5.83 16.69
C ILE A 109 -2.38 -5.63 15.64
N CYS A 110 -2.38 -6.40 14.55
CA CYS A 110 -3.15 -6.10 13.34
C CYS A 110 -4.40 -6.96 13.17
N SER A 111 -4.50 -8.15 13.80
CA SER A 111 -5.54 -9.14 13.49
C SER A 111 -6.95 -8.59 13.54
N LYS A 112 -7.32 -7.88 14.62
CA LYS A 112 -8.67 -7.33 14.77
C LYS A 112 -9.08 -6.40 13.62
N TYR A 113 -8.15 -5.57 13.14
CA TYR A 113 -8.43 -4.68 12.00
C TYR A 113 -8.36 -5.44 10.68
N ALA A 114 -7.41 -6.36 10.54
CA ALA A 114 -7.26 -7.19 9.35
C ALA A 114 -8.53 -8.01 9.09
N GLU A 115 -9.10 -8.63 10.12
CA GLU A 115 -10.36 -9.37 10.07
C GLU A 115 -11.52 -8.46 9.63
N SER A 116 -11.60 -7.23 10.13
CA SER A 116 -12.66 -6.28 9.75
C SER A 116 -12.64 -5.88 8.27
N ILE A 117 -11.50 -6.08 7.59
CA ILE A 117 -11.34 -5.82 6.15
C ILE A 117 -11.16 -7.09 5.32
N GLY A 118 -11.52 -8.26 5.89
CA GLY A 118 -11.61 -9.53 5.21
C GLY A 118 -10.28 -10.28 5.02
N TYR A 119 -9.32 -10.08 5.93
CA TYR A 119 -8.16 -10.96 6.07
C TYR A 119 -8.37 -11.91 7.24
N SER A 120 -8.07 -13.19 7.06
CA SER A 120 -8.10 -14.17 8.15
C SER A 120 -6.81 -14.16 8.95
N SER A 121 -6.92 -14.22 10.28
CA SER A 121 -5.77 -14.47 11.15
C SER A 121 -5.15 -15.83 10.86
N THR A 122 -3.83 -15.90 10.85
CA THR A 122 -3.09 -17.16 10.62
C THR A 122 -2.74 -17.86 11.93
N ILE A 123 -2.77 -17.14 13.04
CA ILE A 123 -2.40 -17.63 14.36
C ILE A 123 -3.50 -17.29 15.34
N ASN A 124 -4.04 -18.30 16.00
CA ASN A 124 -5.01 -18.08 17.06
C ASN A 124 -4.30 -17.68 18.38
N LEU A 125 -4.01 -16.39 18.50
CA LEU A 125 -3.47 -15.84 19.73
C LEU A 125 -4.60 -15.48 20.70
N ASN A 126 -4.60 -16.06 21.89
CA ASN A 126 -5.52 -15.63 22.94
C ASN A 126 -5.16 -14.20 23.43
N ALA A 127 -6.10 -13.51 24.07
CA ALA A 127 -5.96 -12.13 24.52
C ALA A 127 -4.71 -11.92 25.40
N PHE A 128 -4.42 -12.87 26.27
CA PHE A 128 -3.27 -12.80 27.17
C PHE A 128 -1.94 -12.83 26.41
N LYS A 129 -1.77 -13.74 25.44
CA LYS A 129 -0.57 -13.78 24.58
C LYS A 129 -0.44 -12.50 23.78
N LYS A 130 -1.53 -11.96 23.22
CA LYS A 130 -1.52 -10.66 22.52
C LYS A 130 -0.98 -9.54 23.42
N CYS A 131 -1.46 -9.44 24.66
CA CYS A 131 -0.96 -8.45 25.62
C CYS A 131 0.54 -8.62 25.92
N ILE A 132 1.03 -9.84 26.10
CA ILE A 132 2.44 -10.11 26.35
C ILE A 132 3.30 -9.68 25.15
N TYR A 133 2.90 -10.00 23.91
CA TYR A 133 3.62 -9.60 22.72
C TYR A 133 3.71 -8.08 22.56
N ILE A 134 2.60 -7.39 22.80
CA ILE A 134 2.56 -5.93 22.76
C ILE A 134 3.45 -5.34 23.86
N ALA A 135 3.37 -5.85 25.09
CA ALA A 135 4.19 -5.37 26.20
C ALA A 135 5.69 -5.57 25.98
N LYS A 136 6.11 -6.77 25.52
CA LYS A 136 7.51 -7.06 25.20
C LYS A 136 8.08 -6.19 24.08
N ASN A 137 7.25 -5.73 23.16
CA ASN A 137 7.67 -4.91 22.00
C ASN A 137 7.14 -3.47 22.09
N PHE A 138 6.75 -3.03 23.30
CA PHE A 138 6.09 -1.74 23.50
C PHE A 138 6.94 -0.56 23.00
N SER A 139 8.24 -0.59 23.19
CA SER A 139 9.16 0.44 22.68
C SER A 139 9.16 0.51 21.14
N LYS A 140 9.16 -0.63 20.47
CA LYS A 140 9.06 -0.71 19.00
C LYS A 140 7.70 -0.19 18.51
N TYR A 141 6.63 -0.53 19.23
CA TYR A 141 5.28 -0.06 18.92
C TYR A 141 5.17 1.46 19.08
N LEU A 142 5.69 2.03 20.18
CA LEU A 142 5.73 3.49 20.40
C LEU A 142 6.56 4.20 19.33
N LYS A 143 7.70 3.64 18.95
CA LYS A 143 8.52 4.19 17.88
C LYS A 143 7.75 4.21 16.56
N ALA A 144 7.12 3.11 16.18
CA ALA A 144 6.31 3.03 14.96
C ALA A 144 5.14 4.03 14.98
N LEU A 145 4.50 4.21 16.13
CA LEU A 145 3.43 5.20 16.31
C LEU A 145 3.95 6.63 16.17
N TYR A 146 5.10 6.93 16.77
CA TYR A 146 5.77 8.23 16.66
C TYR A 146 6.16 8.53 15.21
N ASP A 147 6.82 7.60 14.53
CA ASP A 147 7.23 7.75 13.14
C ASP A 147 6.01 8.00 12.23
N TYR A 148 4.92 7.27 12.44
CA TYR A 148 3.65 7.48 11.73
C TYR A 148 3.09 8.89 11.93
N HIS A 149 2.99 9.36 13.17
CA HIS A 149 2.48 10.70 13.46
C HIS A 149 3.40 11.79 12.90
N LYS A 150 4.69 11.59 12.97
CA LYS A 150 5.68 12.52 12.39
C LYS A 150 5.53 12.63 10.87
N GLU A 151 5.41 11.51 10.16
CA GLU A 151 5.19 11.52 8.71
C GLU A 151 3.84 12.15 8.35
N PHE A 152 2.79 11.82 9.09
CA PHE A 152 1.47 12.41 8.90
C PHE A 152 1.49 13.93 9.05
N MET A 153 2.12 14.45 10.11
CA MET A 153 2.29 15.89 10.32
C MET A 153 3.11 16.55 9.20
N LEU A 154 4.20 15.92 8.76
CA LEU A 154 5.02 16.44 7.66
C LEU A 154 4.26 16.52 6.34
N ILE A 155 3.40 15.55 6.05
CA ILE A 155 2.55 15.54 4.85
C ILE A 155 1.54 16.68 4.92
N HIS A 156 0.89 16.89 6.07
CA HIS A 156 -0.06 17.97 6.26
C HIS A 156 0.60 19.35 6.13
N LEU A 157 1.74 19.58 6.78
CA LEU A 157 2.48 20.82 6.67
C LEU A 157 2.94 21.12 5.24
N LYS A 158 3.41 20.10 4.50
CA LYS A 158 3.76 20.24 3.09
C LYS A 158 2.55 20.53 2.21
N ALA A 159 1.42 19.93 2.49
CA ALA A 159 0.17 20.18 1.76
C ALA A 159 -0.34 21.60 2.01
N GLU A 160 -0.32 22.10 3.24
CA GLU A 160 -0.70 23.47 3.58
C GLU A 160 0.22 24.51 2.94
N THR A 161 1.54 24.30 3.01
CA THR A 161 2.50 25.22 2.36
C THR A 161 2.32 25.26 0.85
N LYS A 162 2.03 24.13 0.20
CA LYS A 162 1.74 24.07 -1.23
C LYS A 162 0.42 24.78 -1.56
N LEU A 163 -0.62 24.59 -0.75
CA LEU A 163 -1.91 25.23 -0.91
C LEU A 163 -1.80 26.75 -0.75
N ASN A 164 -1.05 27.23 0.26
CA ASN A 164 -0.82 28.64 0.48
C ASN A 164 -0.01 29.28 -0.66
N ARG A 165 0.95 28.58 -1.24
CA ARG A 165 1.66 29.03 -2.46
C ARG A 165 0.73 29.15 -3.66
N ILE A 166 -0.23 28.22 -3.83
CA ILE A 166 -1.22 28.28 -4.90
C ILE A 166 -2.16 29.45 -4.66
N LYS A 167 -2.71 29.61 -3.46
CA LYS A 167 -3.57 30.75 -3.11
C LYS A 167 -2.88 32.10 -3.37
N SER A 168 -1.63 32.25 -2.95
CA SER A 168 -0.87 33.47 -3.18
C SER A 168 -0.63 33.78 -4.67
N LYS A 169 -0.36 32.75 -5.49
CA LYS A 169 -0.19 32.92 -6.95
C LYS A 169 -1.47 33.33 -7.67
N PHE A 170 -2.61 32.84 -7.22
CA PHE A 170 -3.90 33.11 -7.86
C PHE A 170 -4.71 34.19 -7.15
N LYS A 171 -4.17 34.87 -6.13
CA LYS A 171 -4.87 35.87 -5.30
C LYS A 171 -6.26 35.40 -4.83
N LEU A 172 -6.38 34.11 -4.51
CA LEU A 172 -7.59 33.52 -3.99
C LEU A 172 -7.64 33.75 -2.48
N SER A 173 -8.71 34.41 -2.02
CA SER A 173 -9.02 34.62 -0.60
C SER A 173 -9.44 33.34 0.10
#